data_0ebcd9ad4a4aecc823fde06f527af2d2
#
_entry.id   0ebcd9ad4a4aecc823fde06f527af2d2
#
_cell.length_a   1.000
_cell.length_b   1.000
_cell.length_c   1.000
_cell.angle_alpha   90.00
_cell.angle_beta   90.00
_cell.angle_gamma   90.00
#
_symmetry.space_group_name_H-M   'P 1'
#
loop_
_entity.id
_entity.type
_entity.pdbx_description
1 polymer ?
#
loop_
_entity_poly.entity_id
_entity_poly.type
_entity_poly.pdbx_seq_one_letter_code
_entity_poly.pdbx_strand_id
1 'polypeptide(L)'
;NPTGKVIPYGQIERLCGEFQGMVIVDEAYIDFTDAPSAVHLLDKYRNVVVLQTLSKAWGMAGLRLGIGLADPEVVGILNRVKAPYNIGGLTQQTALALLRQYDLFQNRRTGIILERERLIRELRGLGIFRRVYDSEANFILVITEFCQKLYRYLIACRVVVRLRDIPPLIGGGIRITVGTREENDRLLEVLHKYDNVMEVNA
;
A
#
# COMPACT_ATOMS: atom_id res chain seq x y z
N ASN A 1 -5.34 -0.66 -3.81
CA ASN A 1 -4.39 0.19 -4.49
C ASN A 1 -5.04 0.67 -5.80
N PRO A 2 -5.14 1.96 -6.04
CA PRO A 2 -4.37 3.06 -5.44
C PRO A 2 -5.05 3.82 -4.29
N THR A 3 -6.25 3.50 -3.86
CA THR A 3 -6.99 4.30 -2.85
C THR A 3 -6.48 4.14 -1.42
N GLY A 4 -5.81 3.04 -1.12
CA GLY A 4 -5.34 2.74 0.23
C GLY A 4 -6.44 2.36 1.24
N LYS A 5 -7.66 2.08 0.76
CA LYS A 5 -8.78 1.69 1.62
C LYS A 5 -8.77 0.20 1.92
N VAL A 6 -9.16 -0.14 3.14
CA VAL A 6 -9.46 -1.51 3.55
C VAL A 6 -10.90 -1.86 3.15
N ILE A 7 -11.11 -3.06 2.66
CA ILE A 7 -12.45 -3.63 2.47
C ILE A 7 -12.92 -4.14 3.84
N PRO A 8 -14.12 -3.75 4.32
CA PRO A 8 -14.63 -4.23 5.59
C PRO A 8 -14.67 -5.76 5.66
N TYR A 9 -14.18 -6.31 6.78
CA TYR A 9 -14.07 -7.77 6.99
C TYR A 9 -15.36 -8.52 6.70
N GLY A 10 -16.50 -8.03 7.19
CA GLY A 10 -17.81 -8.66 6.94
C GLY A 10 -18.23 -8.68 5.46
N GLN A 11 -17.74 -7.76 4.62
CA GLN A 11 -17.98 -7.81 3.18
C GLN A 11 -17.15 -8.90 2.51
N ILE A 12 -15.90 -9.09 2.96
CA ILE A 12 -15.05 -10.20 2.49
C ILE A 12 -15.68 -11.52 2.92
N GLU A 13 -16.10 -11.64 4.17
CA GLU A 13 -16.73 -12.85 4.71
C GLU A 13 -18.01 -13.20 3.93
N ARG A 14 -18.88 -12.21 3.67
CA ARG A 14 -20.07 -12.42 2.86
C ARG A 14 -19.74 -12.92 1.45
N LEU A 15 -18.73 -12.30 0.81
CA LEU A 15 -18.29 -12.74 -0.51
C LEU A 15 -17.81 -14.20 -0.50
N CYS A 16 -17.06 -14.60 0.53
CA CYS A 16 -16.57 -15.97 0.69
C CYS A 16 -17.72 -16.98 0.82
N GLY A 17 -18.82 -16.59 1.49
CA GLY A 17 -19.99 -17.46 1.67
C GLY A 17 -20.91 -17.53 0.45
N GLU A 18 -21.00 -16.47 -0.34
CA GLU A 18 -21.94 -16.37 -1.47
C GLU A 18 -21.32 -16.76 -2.82
N PHE A 19 -20.02 -16.56 -3.00
CA PHE A 19 -19.33 -16.80 -4.27
C PHE A 19 -18.87 -18.25 -4.39
N GLN A 20 -19.23 -18.91 -5.49
CA GLN A 20 -18.92 -20.33 -5.74
C GLN A 20 -17.49 -20.58 -6.26
N GLY A 21 -16.73 -19.52 -6.52
CA GLY A 21 -15.32 -19.59 -6.96
C GLY A 21 -14.35 -19.25 -5.86
N MET A 22 -13.08 -19.16 -6.22
CA MET A 22 -12.01 -18.76 -5.29
C MET A 22 -12.04 -17.26 -5.03
N VAL A 23 -11.98 -16.88 -3.77
CA VAL A 23 -11.83 -15.49 -3.31
C VAL A 23 -10.38 -15.24 -2.93
N ILE A 24 -9.71 -14.37 -3.67
CA ILE A 24 -8.31 -14.00 -3.39
C ILE A 24 -8.31 -12.63 -2.73
N VAL A 25 -7.82 -12.57 -1.50
CA VAL A 25 -7.69 -11.35 -0.70
C VAL A 25 -6.25 -10.90 -0.70
N ASP A 26 -5.97 -9.75 -1.34
CA ASP A 26 -4.64 -9.15 -1.35
C ASP A 26 -4.44 -8.27 -0.10
N GLU A 27 -3.72 -8.78 0.86
CA GLU A 27 -3.37 -8.13 2.12
C GLU A 27 -1.94 -7.56 2.13
N ALA A 28 -1.41 -7.16 0.99
CA ALA A 28 -0.04 -6.63 0.90
C ALA A 28 0.23 -5.40 1.81
N TYR A 29 -0.81 -4.76 2.32
CA TYR A 29 -0.71 -3.57 3.18
C TYR A 29 -1.40 -3.74 4.54
N ILE A 30 -1.81 -4.94 4.92
CA ILE A 30 -2.55 -5.22 6.16
C ILE A 30 -1.79 -4.77 7.41
N ASP A 31 -0.48 -4.84 7.40
CA ASP A 31 0.36 -4.41 8.52
C ASP A 31 0.22 -2.92 8.89
N PHE A 32 -0.31 -2.08 8.00
CA PHE A 32 -0.47 -0.63 8.23
C PHE A 32 -1.85 -0.23 8.77
N THR A 33 -2.71 -1.18 9.05
CA THR A 33 -4.06 -0.98 9.61
C THR A 33 -4.26 -1.86 10.84
N ASP A 34 -5.29 -1.55 11.62
CA ASP A 34 -5.75 -2.37 12.73
C ASP A 34 -6.97 -3.24 12.35
N ALA A 35 -7.32 -3.27 11.05
CA ALA A 35 -8.37 -4.16 10.55
C ALA A 35 -7.99 -5.64 10.72
N PRO A 36 -8.96 -6.51 11.04
CA PRO A 36 -8.69 -7.94 11.15
C PRO A 36 -8.29 -8.53 9.79
N SER A 37 -7.29 -9.40 9.79
CA SER A 37 -6.86 -10.14 8.60
C SER A 37 -7.90 -11.16 8.17
N ALA A 38 -8.09 -11.31 6.86
CA ALA A 38 -8.90 -12.38 6.28
C ALA A 38 -8.33 -13.80 6.50
N VAL A 39 -7.14 -13.91 7.07
CA VAL A 39 -6.56 -15.20 7.50
C VAL A 39 -7.52 -15.96 8.43
N HIS A 40 -8.25 -15.26 9.29
CA HIS A 40 -9.25 -15.88 10.18
C HIS A 40 -10.45 -16.49 9.43
N LEU A 41 -10.66 -16.17 8.15
CA LEU A 41 -11.71 -16.80 7.35
C LEU A 41 -11.31 -18.20 6.84
N LEU A 42 -10.03 -18.54 6.86
CA LEU A 42 -9.55 -19.86 6.43
C LEU A 42 -10.09 -21.00 7.29
N ASP A 43 -10.42 -20.74 8.56
CA ASP A 43 -11.02 -21.72 9.46
C ASP A 43 -12.49 -22.07 9.05
N LYS A 44 -13.13 -21.17 8.29
CA LYS A 44 -14.54 -21.27 7.95
C LYS A 44 -14.81 -21.53 6.47
N TYR A 45 -13.94 -21.02 5.59
CA TYR A 45 -14.14 -21.04 4.15
C TYR A 45 -12.93 -21.64 3.43
N ARG A 46 -13.14 -22.71 2.65
CA ARG A 46 -12.09 -23.39 1.88
C ARG A 46 -11.75 -22.69 0.57
N ASN A 47 -12.59 -21.77 0.12
CA ASN A 47 -12.44 -21.02 -1.12
C ASN A 47 -11.70 -19.70 -0.97
N VAL A 48 -11.04 -19.46 0.16
CA VAL A 48 -10.26 -18.24 0.44
C VAL A 48 -8.78 -18.47 0.19
N VAL A 49 -8.15 -17.50 -0.44
CA VAL A 49 -6.67 -17.38 -0.51
C VAL A 49 -6.29 -15.99 -0.03
N VAL A 50 -5.44 -15.90 0.98
CA VAL A 50 -4.93 -14.63 1.49
C VAL A 50 -3.48 -14.45 1.04
N LEU A 51 -3.19 -13.32 0.41
CA LEU A 51 -1.85 -12.98 -0.05
C LEU A 51 -1.25 -11.89 0.83
N GLN A 52 -0.11 -12.17 1.42
CA GLN A 52 0.68 -11.23 2.23
C GLN A 52 2.10 -11.10 1.69
N THR A 53 2.84 -10.10 2.13
CA THR A 53 4.20 -9.86 1.64
C THR A 53 5.10 -9.21 2.68
N LEU A 54 6.37 -9.59 2.69
CA LEU A 54 7.41 -8.92 3.47
C LEU A 54 7.96 -7.66 2.77
N SER A 55 7.49 -7.37 1.56
CA SER A 55 8.02 -6.27 0.72
C SER A 55 7.61 -4.87 1.18
N LYS A 56 6.60 -4.71 2.03
CA LYS A 56 6.02 -3.41 2.42
C LYS A 56 6.41 -3.04 3.84
N ALA A 57 5.61 -3.35 4.82
CA ALA A 57 5.86 -2.96 6.21
C ALA A 57 7.17 -3.50 6.77
N TRP A 58 7.55 -4.70 6.39
CA TRP A 58 8.81 -5.33 6.78
C TRP A 58 10.05 -4.76 6.06
N GLY A 59 9.87 -3.95 5.01
CA GLY A 59 10.98 -3.33 4.28
C GLY A 59 11.84 -4.28 3.46
N MET A 60 11.37 -5.51 3.21
CA MET A 60 12.13 -6.58 2.57
C MET A 60 11.85 -6.72 1.06
N ALA A 61 11.55 -5.60 0.37
CA ALA A 61 11.18 -5.63 -1.05
C ALA A 61 12.25 -6.30 -1.95
N GLY A 62 13.53 -6.14 -1.59
CA GLY A 62 14.65 -6.74 -2.32
C GLY A 62 14.73 -8.27 -2.22
N LEU A 63 14.14 -8.88 -1.19
CA LEU A 63 14.15 -10.33 -1.00
C LEU A 63 13.14 -11.08 -1.89
N ARG A 64 12.21 -10.39 -2.50
CA ARG A 64 11.17 -10.97 -3.38
C ARG A 64 10.37 -12.09 -2.70
N LEU A 65 9.99 -11.89 -1.44
CA LEU A 65 9.29 -12.89 -0.63
C LEU A 65 7.85 -12.47 -0.36
N GLY A 66 6.92 -13.30 -0.80
CA GLY A 66 5.49 -13.22 -0.54
C GLY A 66 4.99 -14.48 0.16
N ILE A 67 3.80 -14.41 0.73
CA ILE A 67 3.16 -15.46 1.51
C ILE A 67 1.76 -15.67 0.94
N GLY A 68 1.41 -16.91 0.62
CA GLY A 68 0.06 -17.33 0.28
C GLY A 68 -0.48 -18.27 1.36
N LEU A 69 -1.61 -17.94 1.92
CA LEU A 69 -2.30 -18.70 2.96
C LEU A 69 -3.64 -19.18 2.38
N ALA A 70 -3.89 -20.48 2.41
CA ALA A 70 -5.09 -21.07 1.82
C ALA A 70 -5.38 -22.46 2.44
N ASP A 71 -6.52 -23.05 2.06
CA ASP A 71 -6.82 -24.45 2.36
C ASP A 71 -5.67 -25.37 1.87
N PRO A 72 -5.32 -26.45 2.63
CA PRO A 72 -4.23 -27.36 2.26
C PRO A 72 -4.34 -27.97 0.86
N GLU A 73 -5.54 -28.22 0.33
CA GLU A 73 -5.70 -28.72 -1.03
C GLU A 73 -5.26 -27.69 -2.07
N VAL A 74 -5.63 -26.41 -1.86
CA VAL A 74 -5.20 -25.30 -2.72
C VAL A 74 -3.69 -25.13 -2.67
N VAL A 75 -3.10 -25.15 -1.48
CA VAL A 75 -1.63 -25.10 -1.29
C VAL A 75 -0.96 -26.29 -1.98
N GLY A 76 -1.55 -27.48 -1.90
CA GLY A 76 -1.07 -28.69 -2.58
C GLY A 76 -1.02 -28.52 -4.12
N ILE A 77 -2.06 -27.90 -4.71
CA ILE A 77 -2.11 -27.60 -6.14
C ILE A 77 -1.01 -26.57 -6.51
N LEU A 78 -0.90 -25.48 -5.75
CA LEU A 78 0.11 -24.44 -5.97
C LEU A 78 1.53 -25.01 -5.87
N ASN A 79 1.80 -25.92 -4.94
CA ASN A 79 3.10 -26.56 -4.79
C ASN A 79 3.47 -27.46 -5.98
N ARG A 80 2.49 -28.03 -6.69
CA ARG A 80 2.75 -28.82 -7.91
C ARG A 80 3.12 -27.99 -9.12
N VAL A 81 2.68 -26.72 -9.18
CA VAL A 81 2.89 -25.84 -10.33
C VAL A 81 4.00 -24.80 -10.13
N LYS A 82 4.38 -24.51 -8.88
CA LYS A 82 5.47 -23.57 -8.60
C LYS A 82 6.81 -24.12 -9.07
N ALA A 83 7.73 -23.22 -9.43
CA ALA A 83 9.10 -23.61 -9.71
C ALA A 83 9.76 -24.26 -8.46
N PRO A 84 10.54 -25.34 -8.64
CA PRO A 84 11.36 -25.88 -7.56
C PRO A 84 12.38 -24.83 -7.11
N TYR A 85 12.76 -24.87 -5.83
CA TYR A 85 13.75 -23.93 -5.26
C TYR A 85 13.47 -22.44 -5.51
N ASN A 86 12.20 -22.07 -5.56
CA ASN A 86 11.75 -20.70 -5.85
C ASN A 86 12.22 -19.65 -4.83
N ILE A 87 12.71 -20.06 -3.64
CA ILE A 87 13.27 -19.18 -2.62
C ILE A 87 14.67 -19.68 -2.28
N GLY A 88 15.69 -18.87 -2.60
CA GLY A 88 17.09 -19.20 -2.34
C GLY A 88 17.44 -19.21 -0.84
N GLY A 89 18.47 -19.99 -0.45
CA GLY A 89 18.89 -20.11 0.94
C GLY A 89 19.29 -18.78 1.59
N LEU A 90 19.98 -17.88 0.87
CA LEU A 90 20.32 -16.55 1.37
C LEU A 90 19.07 -15.70 1.64
N THR A 91 18.06 -15.76 0.78
CA THR A 91 16.78 -15.09 1.00
C THR A 91 16.12 -15.58 2.28
N GLN A 92 16.09 -16.90 2.50
CA GLN A 92 15.50 -17.49 3.70
C GLN A 92 16.25 -17.06 4.97
N GLN A 93 17.58 -17.16 4.98
CA GLN A 93 18.41 -16.75 6.13
C GLN A 93 18.23 -15.27 6.46
N THR A 94 18.27 -14.40 5.44
CA THR A 94 18.09 -12.96 5.62
C THR A 94 16.69 -12.64 6.13
N ALA A 95 15.65 -13.25 5.58
CA ALA A 95 14.28 -13.04 6.02
C ALA A 95 14.10 -13.47 7.48
N LEU A 96 14.62 -14.64 7.87
CA LEU A 96 14.55 -15.13 9.27
C LEU A 96 15.27 -14.19 10.24
N ALA A 97 16.45 -13.66 9.86
CA ALA A 97 17.20 -12.73 10.69
C ALA A 97 16.43 -11.41 10.91
N LEU A 98 15.78 -10.89 9.86
CA LEU A 98 14.99 -9.65 9.95
C LEU A 98 13.66 -9.84 10.68
N LEU A 99 12.97 -10.97 10.51
CA LEU A 99 11.74 -11.28 11.23
C LEU A 99 11.94 -11.37 12.75
N ARG A 100 13.13 -11.71 13.21
CA ARG A 100 13.49 -11.70 14.65
C ARG A 100 13.58 -10.27 15.22
N GLN A 101 13.68 -9.23 14.38
CA GLN A 101 13.75 -7.83 14.80
C GLN A 101 12.34 -7.21 14.88
N TYR A 102 11.44 -7.85 15.60
CA TYR A 102 10.04 -7.46 15.67
C TYR A 102 9.83 -6.03 16.21
N ASP A 103 10.60 -5.62 17.22
CA ASP A 103 10.51 -4.29 17.80
C ASP A 103 10.90 -3.20 16.77
N LEU A 104 11.92 -3.46 15.96
CA LEU A 104 12.31 -2.56 14.88
C LEU A 104 11.22 -2.44 13.82
N PHE A 105 10.56 -3.56 13.48
CA PHE A 105 9.41 -3.56 12.60
C PHE A 105 8.26 -2.71 13.16
N GLN A 106 7.89 -2.89 14.44
CA GLN A 106 6.81 -2.14 15.07
C GLN A 106 7.10 -0.64 15.12
N ASN A 107 8.31 -0.25 15.47
CA ASN A 107 8.73 1.15 15.48
C ASN A 107 8.61 1.80 14.10
N ARG A 108 9.07 1.11 13.06
CA ARG A 108 8.95 1.59 11.66
C ARG A 108 7.51 1.68 11.21
N ARG A 109 6.69 0.66 11.50
CA ARG A 109 5.25 0.64 11.21
C ARG A 109 4.56 1.84 11.82
N THR A 110 4.77 2.07 13.12
CA THR A 110 4.18 3.19 13.85
C THR A 110 4.63 4.53 13.27
N GLY A 111 5.91 4.70 12.97
CA GLY A 111 6.44 5.91 12.32
C GLY A 111 5.76 6.20 10.98
N ILE A 112 5.57 5.19 10.14
CA ILE A 112 4.88 5.34 8.85
C ILE A 112 3.42 5.73 9.04
N ILE A 113 2.72 5.15 10.01
CA ILE A 113 1.31 5.48 10.30
C ILE A 113 1.20 6.95 10.75
N LEU A 114 2.03 7.40 11.68
CA LEU A 114 2.03 8.77 12.17
C LEU A 114 2.35 9.78 11.06
N GLU A 115 3.35 9.50 10.24
CA GLU A 115 3.71 10.36 9.11
C GLU A 115 2.62 10.36 8.02
N ARG A 116 1.95 9.24 7.78
CA ARG A 116 0.77 9.19 6.88
C ARG A 116 -0.34 10.13 7.33
N GLU A 117 -0.69 10.08 8.61
CA GLU A 117 -1.73 10.96 9.18
C GLU A 117 -1.34 12.43 9.10
N ARG A 118 -0.07 12.76 9.38
CA ARG A 118 0.46 14.11 9.21
C ARG A 118 0.35 14.56 7.76
N LEU A 119 0.85 13.77 6.82
CA LEU A 119 0.79 14.09 5.39
C LEU A 119 -0.63 14.30 4.89
N ILE A 120 -1.59 13.47 5.30
CA ILE A 120 -3.01 13.64 4.91
C ILE A 120 -3.53 14.99 5.36
N ARG A 121 -3.21 15.43 6.59
CA ARG A 121 -3.64 16.75 7.09
C ARG A 121 -3.04 17.90 6.27
N GLU A 122 -1.71 17.86 6.06
CA GLU A 122 -0.99 18.89 5.30
C GLU A 122 -1.48 18.95 3.84
N LEU A 123 -1.61 17.80 3.18
CA LEU A 123 -2.08 17.75 1.78
C LEU A 123 -3.51 18.28 1.62
N ARG A 124 -4.37 18.09 2.62
CA ARG A 124 -5.74 18.65 2.61
C ARG A 124 -5.78 20.17 2.72
N GLY A 125 -4.72 20.79 3.25
CA GLY A 125 -4.56 22.24 3.31
C GLY A 125 -4.17 22.89 2.00
N LEU A 126 -3.78 22.12 0.97
CA LEU A 126 -3.33 22.63 -0.33
C LEU A 126 -4.48 22.77 -1.31
N GLY A 127 -4.64 23.96 -1.91
CA GLY A 127 -5.71 24.28 -2.86
C GLY A 127 -5.64 23.51 -4.18
N ILE A 128 -4.43 23.02 -4.56
CA ILE A 128 -4.22 22.24 -5.79
C ILE A 128 -4.88 20.85 -5.78
N PHE A 129 -5.33 20.36 -4.61
CA PHE A 129 -5.93 19.02 -4.51
C PHE A 129 -7.45 19.09 -4.37
N ARG A 130 -8.15 18.62 -5.40
CA ARG A 130 -9.61 18.45 -5.35
C ARG A 130 -10.04 17.40 -4.30
N ARG A 131 -9.18 16.38 -4.06
CA ARG A 131 -9.45 15.31 -3.09
C ARG A 131 -8.16 14.69 -2.61
N VAL A 132 -8.06 14.47 -1.30
CA VAL A 132 -7.05 13.67 -0.63
C VAL A 132 -7.76 12.49 0.03
N TYR A 133 -7.43 11.27 -0.39
CA TYR A 133 -8.05 10.07 0.17
C TYR A 133 -7.44 9.72 1.52
N ASP A 134 -8.28 9.32 2.47
CA ASP A 134 -7.79 8.58 3.64
C ASP A 134 -7.17 7.26 3.19
N SER A 135 -6.12 6.87 3.85
CA SER A 135 -5.38 5.66 3.51
C SER A 135 -5.05 4.85 4.76
N GLU A 136 -5.08 3.54 4.61
CA GLU A 136 -4.64 2.55 5.58
C GLU A 136 -3.43 1.76 5.04
N ALA A 137 -2.73 2.31 4.03
CA ALA A 137 -1.51 1.79 3.44
C ALA A 137 -0.33 2.74 3.73
N ASN A 138 0.84 2.45 3.18
CA ASN A 138 2.01 3.34 3.23
C ASN A 138 2.06 4.34 2.06
N PHE A 139 0.92 4.72 1.52
CA PHE A 139 0.80 5.72 0.45
C PHE A 139 -0.53 6.44 0.55
N ILE A 140 -0.62 7.60 -0.09
CA ILE A 140 -1.81 8.46 -0.16
C ILE A 140 -2.12 8.71 -1.63
N LEU A 141 -3.40 8.64 -1.99
CA LEU A 141 -3.88 9.05 -3.30
C LEU A 141 -4.45 10.46 -3.23
N VAL A 142 -3.98 11.33 -4.10
CA VAL A 142 -4.51 12.68 -4.28
C VAL A 142 -5.03 12.86 -5.71
N ILE A 143 -6.11 13.63 -5.85
CA ILE A 143 -6.71 13.99 -7.13
C ILE A 143 -6.52 15.48 -7.37
N THR A 144 -6.05 15.83 -8.56
CA THR A 144 -5.87 17.21 -9.01
C THR A 144 -6.18 17.33 -10.49
N GLU A 145 -6.70 18.47 -10.90
CA GLU A 145 -6.92 18.79 -12.32
C GLU A 145 -5.59 18.99 -13.07
N PHE A 146 -4.53 19.32 -12.34
CA PHE A 146 -3.19 19.57 -12.88
C PHE A 146 -2.27 18.34 -12.85
N CYS A 147 -2.81 17.14 -12.83
CA CYS A 147 -2.11 15.89 -12.54
C CYS A 147 -0.78 15.74 -13.31
N GLN A 148 -0.79 15.92 -14.65
CA GLN A 148 0.39 15.82 -15.51
C GLN A 148 1.40 16.95 -15.27
N LYS A 149 0.92 18.18 -15.07
CA LYS A 149 1.77 19.35 -14.82
C LYS A 149 2.47 19.21 -13.47
N LEU A 150 1.70 18.89 -12.43
CA LEU A 150 2.22 18.68 -11.08
C LEU A 150 3.22 17.51 -11.04
N TYR A 151 2.91 16.40 -11.69
CA TYR A 151 3.85 15.27 -11.79
C TYR A 151 5.20 15.68 -12.39
N ARG A 152 5.19 16.39 -13.54
CA ARG A 152 6.43 16.87 -14.18
C ARG A 152 7.19 17.83 -13.30
N TYR A 153 6.51 18.73 -12.61
CA TYR A 153 7.12 19.67 -11.67
C TYR A 153 7.80 18.95 -10.51
N LEU A 154 7.12 17.97 -9.87
CA LEU A 154 7.68 17.17 -8.81
C LEU A 154 8.94 16.42 -9.25
N ILE A 155 8.91 15.78 -10.43
CA ILE A 155 10.08 15.11 -11.00
C ILE A 155 11.24 16.10 -11.24
N ALA A 156 10.97 17.28 -11.78
CA ALA A 156 12.00 18.33 -11.97
C ALA A 156 12.62 18.78 -10.63
N CYS A 157 11.82 18.78 -9.55
CA CYS A 157 12.28 19.04 -8.18
C CYS A 157 12.91 17.82 -7.49
N ARG A 158 13.15 16.71 -8.22
CA ARG A 158 13.69 15.43 -7.71
C ARG A 158 12.80 14.76 -6.65
N VAL A 159 11.49 14.98 -6.71
CA VAL A 159 10.49 14.31 -5.88
C VAL A 159 9.76 13.29 -6.73
N VAL A 160 9.99 12.00 -6.46
CA VAL A 160 9.44 10.90 -7.25
C VAL A 160 8.12 10.43 -6.66
N VAL A 161 7.06 10.57 -7.44
CA VAL A 161 5.71 10.09 -7.13
C VAL A 161 5.21 9.14 -8.22
N ARG A 162 4.03 8.56 -8.05
CA ARG A 162 3.44 7.68 -9.05
C ARG A 162 2.19 8.32 -9.65
N LEU A 163 2.27 8.67 -10.93
CA LEU A 163 1.09 9.01 -11.70
C LEU A 163 0.17 7.78 -11.81
N ARG A 164 -1.13 8.00 -11.61
CA ARG A 164 -2.15 6.95 -11.73
C ARG A 164 -3.20 7.38 -12.74
N ASP A 165 -3.34 6.55 -13.75
CA ASP A 165 -4.46 6.61 -14.67
C ASP A 165 -5.65 5.98 -13.96
N ILE A 166 -6.55 6.83 -13.49
CA ILE A 166 -7.72 6.41 -12.74
C ILE A 166 -8.92 6.48 -13.70
N PRO A 167 -9.89 5.56 -13.62
CA PRO A 167 -11.05 5.56 -14.51
C PRO A 167 -11.70 6.93 -14.66
N PRO A 168 -12.34 7.24 -15.82
CA PRO A 168 -12.82 8.59 -16.19
C PRO A 168 -13.67 9.30 -15.13
N LEU A 169 -14.31 8.54 -14.25
CA LEU A 169 -15.16 9.07 -13.19
C LEU A 169 -14.40 9.81 -12.07
N ILE A 170 -13.11 9.59 -11.92
CA ILE A 170 -12.30 10.14 -10.82
C ILE A 170 -11.27 11.16 -11.35
N GLY A 171 -10.95 11.13 -12.63
CA GLY A 171 -9.84 11.92 -13.21
C GLY A 171 -8.47 11.35 -12.88
N GLY A 172 -7.41 12.00 -13.33
CA GLY A 172 -6.03 11.59 -13.04
C GLY A 172 -5.67 11.77 -11.57
N GLY A 173 -4.81 10.90 -11.05
CA GLY A 173 -4.36 10.93 -9.67
C GLY A 173 -2.86 10.76 -9.51
N ILE A 174 -2.35 11.21 -8.39
CA ILE A 174 -0.98 11.00 -7.96
C ILE A 174 -0.98 10.17 -6.69
N ARG A 175 -0.26 9.05 -6.71
CA ARG A 175 -0.02 8.25 -5.52
C ARG A 175 1.32 8.67 -4.91
N ILE A 176 1.26 9.17 -3.69
CA ILE A 176 2.39 9.62 -2.89
C ILE A 176 2.74 8.51 -1.89
N THR A 177 3.97 8.01 -1.91
CA THR A 177 4.43 7.08 -0.88
C THR A 177 4.80 7.86 0.38
N VAL A 178 4.41 7.35 1.54
CA VAL A 178 4.83 7.90 2.83
C VAL A 178 6.30 7.55 3.04
N GLY A 179 7.16 8.56 3.05
CA GLY A 179 8.60 8.46 3.27
C GLY A 179 9.00 8.70 4.73
N THR A 180 10.29 8.97 4.95
CA THR A 180 10.77 9.51 6.22
C THR A 180 10.23 10.93 6.44
N ARG A 181 10.42 11.45 7.65
CA ARG A 181 9.99 12.82 7.95
C ARG A 181 10.64 13.84 7.04
N GLU A 182 11.93 13.71 6.82
CA GLU A 182 12.72 14.60 5.96
C GLU A 182 12.26 14.53 4.49
N GLU A 183 11.99 13.34 3.99
CA GLU A 183 11.46 13.14 2.64
C GLU A 183 10.06 13.76 2.49
N ASN A 184 9.20 13.58 3.48
CA ASN A 184 7.87 14.14 3.51
C ASN A 184 7.89 15.67 3.64
N ASP A 185 8.78 16.25 4.47
CA ASP A 185 8.95 17.68 4.60
C ASP A 185 9.46 18.29 3.28
N ARG A 186 10.37 17.61 2.58
CA ARG A 186 10.81 18.02 1.25
C ARG A 186 9.68 18.00 0.22
N LEU A 187 8.86 16.97 0.24
CA LEU A 187 7.66 16.88 -0.61
C LEU A 187 6.72 18.07 -0.35
N LEU A 188 6.39 18.35 0.92
CA LEU A 188 5.50 19.43 1.31
C LEU A 188 6.04 20.80 0.91
N GLU A 189 7.35 21.06 1.12
CA GLU A 189 8.00 22.29 0.67
C GLU A 189 7.80 22.55 -0.82
N VAL A 190 7.98 21.49 -1.65
CA VAL A 190 7.83 21.59 -3.10
C VAL A 190 6.37 21.80 -3.49
N LEU A 191 5.45 21.13 -2.81
CA LEU A 191 4.01 21.26 -3.07
C LEU A 191 3.50 22.66 -2.70
N HIS A 192 3.89 23.22 -1.56
CA HIS A 192 3.52 24.59 -1.17
C HIS A 192 4.02 25.64 -2.19
N LYS A 193 5.26 25.47 -2.70
CA LYS A 193 5.78 26.37 -3.76
C LYS A 193 4.91 26.31 -5.03
N TYR A 194 4.46 25.12 -5.40
CA TYR A 194 3.60 24.94 -6.57
C TYR A 194 2.21 25.53 -6.34
N ASP A 195 1.62 25.30 -5.17
CA ASP A 195 0.30 25.79 -4.77
C ASP A 195 0.25 27.34 -4.84
N ASN A 196 1.22 28.01 -4.21
CA ASN A 196 1.36 29.47 -4.23
C ASN A 196 1.45 30.03 -5.66
N VAL A 197 2.16 29.37 -6.57
CA VAL A 197 2.27 29.81 -7.97
C VAL A 197 0.93 29.67 -8.69
N MET A 198 0.15 28.64 -8.36
CA MET A 198 -1.17 28.43 -8.97
C MET A 198 -2.20 29.42 -8.45
N GLU A 199 -2.17 29.79 -7.16
CA GLU A 199 -3.06 30.82 -6.59
C GLU A 199 -2.82 32.21 -7.20
N VAL A 200 -1.57 32.57 -7.49
CA VAL A 200 -1.23 33.86 -8.12
C VAL A 200 -1.69 33.95 -9.58
N ASN A 201 -1.89 32.82 -10.25
CA ASN A 201 -2.26 32.75 -11.67
C ASN A 201 -3.75 32.39 -11.90
N ALA A 202 -4.55 32.25 -10.85
CA ALA A 202 -5.99 31.97 -10.89
C ALA A 202 -6.80 33.24 -10.73
#